data_478973e3ce07412c3b40881f9d8746f1
#
_entry.id   478973e3ce07412c3b40881f9d8746f1
#
_cell.length_a   1.000
_cell.length_b   1.000
_cell.length_c   1.000
_cell.angle_alpha   90.00
_cell.angle_beta   90.00
_cell.angle_gamma   90.00
#
_symmetry.space_group_name_H-M   'P 1'
#
loop_
_entity.id
_entity.type
_entity.pdbx_description
1 polymer ?
#
loop_
_entity_poly.entity_id
_entity_poly.type
_entity_poly.pdbx_seq_one_letter_code
_entity_poly.pdbx_strand_id
1 'polypeptide(L)'
;MHIQPTEATLGAQVTGVDLRQPLSDADFARIEDAWHRYAVLIFPNQHLSEEQHLAFTRRFGRLELSIRRNGSNLSRLSNIKDGAVVPPTSLQARFLVGNTYWHSDSSYKRVGAKASLLAAHVVPSTGGETEWADMRAAYDALEPDMKKWLEGKMAVHSYEYSHKPFGGMEILATEELKHLVPVEHAVVKTHPATGRKNLFVGRHASHILGEDLEESRALLARLTEEGAQSPRTYKHAWRPGDLVIWDNRCVLHRGHRWPDDQARVMVRSTVAGDDPDNEWVMPEDAAA
;
A
#
# COMPACT_ATOMS: atom_id res chain seq x y z
N MET A 1 -7.49 22.65 -11.46
CA MET A 1 -7.52 21.34 -10.75
C MET A 1 -8.91 21.13 -10.14
N HIS A 2 -9.53 20.00 -10.42
CA HIS A 2 -10.85 19.56 -9.91
C HIS A 2 -10.67 18.23 -9.17
N ILE A 3 -11.30 18.09 -7.99
CA ILE A 3 -11.24 16.90 -7.14
C ILE A 3 -12.66 16.39 -6.96
N GLN A 4 -12.94 15.21 -7.48
CA GLN A 4 -14.25 14.57 -7.45
C GLN A 4 -14.20 13.30 -6.60
N PRO A 5 -14.88 13.26 -5.45
CA PRO A 5 -14.98 12.05 -4.63
C PRO A 5 -15.62 10.89 -5.38
N THR A 6 -15.26 9.67 -5.00
CA THR A 6 -15.98 8.45 -5.39
C THR A 6 -17.28 8.32 -4.58
N GLU A 7 -18.07 7.29 -4.88
CA GLU A 7 -19.27 6.96 -4.09
C GLU A 7 -18.95 6.19 -2.80
N ALA A 8 -17.68 5.74 -2.64
CA ALA A 8 -17.21 5.03 -1.44
C ALA A 8 -16.81 6.02 -0.32
N THR A 9 -16.52 5.51 0.86
CA THR A 9 -16.03 6.32 1.99
C THR A 9 -14.61 6.87 1.76
N LEU A 10 -13.90 6.39 0.74
CA LEU A 10 -12.55 6.77 0.35
C LEU A 10 -12.47 6.96 -1.17
N GLY A 11 -11.41 7.62 -1.59
CA GLY A 11 -11.06 7.80 -3.00
C GLY A 11 -11.62 9.09 -3.60
N ALA A 12 -10.79 9.76 -4.40
CA ALA A 12 -11.21 10.86 -5.25
C ALA A 12 -10.38 10.90 -6.54
N GLN A 13 -11.02 11.30 -7.64
CA GLN A 13 -10.35 11.55 -8.91
C GLN A 13 -9.88 13.01 -8.97
N VAL A 14 -8.63 13.22 -9.37
CA VAL A 14 -8.02 14.55 -9.54
C VAL A 14 -7.78 14.80 -11.03
N THR A 15 -8.42 15.83 -11.57
CA THR A 15 -8.31 16.22 -12.99
C THR A 15 -7.93 17.68 -13.14
N GLY A 16 -7.52 18.09 -14.34
CA GLY A 16 -7.07 19.46 -14.61
C GLY A 16 -5.73 19.78 -13.94
N VAL A 17 -4.88 18.76 -13.75
CA VAL A 17 -3.50 18.88 -13.34
C VAL A 17 -2.63 18.02 -14.27
N ASP A 18 -1.44 18.49 -14.59
CA ASP A 18 -0.42 17.78 -15.35
C ASP A 18 0.79 17.55 -14.44
N LEU A 19 0.95 16.32 -13.93
CA LEU A 19 2.03 15.96 -13.02
C LEU A 19 3.40 15.86 -13.72
N ARG A 20 3.46 15.99 -15.05
CA ARG A 20 4.70 16.09 -15.82
C ARG A 20 5.37 17.46 -15.65
N GLN A 21 4.60 18.44 -15.16
CA GLN A 21 5.06 19.80 -14.89
C GLN A 21 5.26 20.01 -13.39
N PRO A 22 6.18 20.90 -12.99
CA PRO A 22 6.33 21.29 -11.60
C PRO A 22 4.99 21.84 -11.04
N LEU A 23 4.56 21.31 -9.91
CA LEU A 23 3.39 21.79 -9.20
C LEU A 23 3.75 23.01 -8.33
N SER A 24 2.86 24.00 -8.30
CA SER A 24 2.94 25.06 -7.29
C SER A 24 2.71 24.48 -5.88
N ASP A 25 3.26 25.13 -4.85
CA ASP A 25 3.02 24.71 -3.47
C ASP A 25 1.54 24.79 -3.10
N ALA A 26 0.80 25.77 -3.64
CA ALA A 26 -0.63 25.90 -3.43
C ALA A 26 -1.42 24.75 -4.04
N ASP A 27 -1.07 24.28 -5.25
CA ASP A 27 -1.73 23.11 -5.85
C ASP A 27 -1.34 21.83 -5.13
N PHE A 28 -0.08 21.70 -4.70
CA PHE A 28 0.33 20.55 -3.91
C PHE A 28 -0.41 20.49 -2.57
N ALA A 29 -0.51 21.58 -1.84
CA ALA A 29 -1.26 21.64 -0.57
C ALA A 29 -2.72 21.18 -0.75
N ARG A 30 -3.38 21.57 -1.85
CA ARG A 30 -4.74 21.11 -2.18
C ARG A 30 -4.80 19.60 -2.45
N ILE A 31 -3.77 19.04 -3.10
CA ILE A 31 -3.65 17.60 -3.34
C ILE A 31 -3.44 16.89 -2.00
N GLU A 32 -2.56 17.38 -1.14
CA GLU A 32 -2.25 16.80 0.16
C GLU A 32 -3.48 16.82 1.09
N ASP A 33 -4.22 17.93 1.15
CA ASP A 33 -5.48 18.02 1.90
C ASP A 33 -6.51 17.00 1.40
N ALA A 34 -6.64 16.88 0.08
CA ALA A 34 -7.53 15.88 -0.51
C ALA A 34 -7.08 14.45 -0.21
N TRP A 35 -5.77 14.19 -0.23
CA TRP A 35 -5.20 12.89 0.09
C TRP A 35 -5.46 12.51 1.57
N HIS A 36 -5.26 13.43 2.50
CA HIS A 36 -5.61 13.20 3.91
C HIS A 36 -7.11 12.93 4.10
N ARG A 37 -7.96 13.63 3.35
CA ARG A 37 -9.41 13.45 3.43
C ARG A 37 -9.88 12.14 2.82
N TYR A 38 -9.44 11.83 1.60
CA TYR A 38 -9.96 10.72 0.81
C TYR A 38 -9.06 9.46 0.84
N ALA A 39 -7.85 9.55 1.35
CA ALA A 39 -6.83 8.52 1.48
C ALA A 39 -6.34 7.88 0.16
N VAL A 40 -7.10 7.97 -0.92
CA VAL A 40 -6.74 7.48 -2.26
C VAL A 40 -7.03 8.55 -3.28
N LEU A 41 -6.03 8.96 -4.07
CA LEU A 41 -6.24 9.89 -5.18
C LEU A 41 -5.83 9.26 -6.49
N ILE A 42 -6.72 9.39 -7.48
CA ILE A 42 -6.54 8.89 -8.84
C ILE A 42 -6.25 10.06 -9.78
N PHE A 43 -5.12 10.02 -10.47
CA PHE A 43 -4.70 10.99 -11.48
C PHE A 43 -4.72 10.27 -12.84
N PRO A 44 -5.78 10.42 -13.64
CA PRO A 44 -5.89 9.74 -14.91
C PRO A 44 -4.94 10.36 -15.96
N ASN A 45 -4.46 9.51 -16.89
CA ASN A 45 -3.77 9.91 -18.12
C ASN A 45 -2.55 10.81 -17.91
N GLN A 46 -1.70 10.52 -16.93
CA GLN A 46 -0.51 11.31 -16.61
C GLN A 46 0.71 10.93 -17.46
N HIS A 47 0.90 9.64 -17.79
CA HIS A 47 2.04 9.14 -18.59
C HIS A 47 3.41 9.64 -18.11
N LEU A 48 3.69 9.51 -16.81
CA LEU A 48 4.90 10.02 -16.20
C LEU A 48 6.14 9.23 -16.62
N SER A 49 7.28 9.93 -16.83
CA SER A 49 8.59 9.30 -16.78
C SER A 49 8.90 8.83 -15.34
N GLU A 50 9.90 7.95 -15.18
CA GLU A 50 10.35 7.52 -13.85
C GLU A 50 10.83 8.70 -12.99
N GLU A 51 11.53 9.66 -13.60
CA GLU A 51 11.99 10.88 -12.93
C GLU A 51 10.81 11.75 -12.44
N GLN A 52 9.80 11.98 -13.31
CA GLN A 52 8.61 12.74 -12.95
C GLN A 52 7.80 12.04 -11.85
N HIS A 53 7.68 10.71 -11.92
CA HIS A 53 7.03 9.90 -10.89
C HIS A 53 7.75 10.09 -9.54
N LEU A 54 9.07 9.96 -9.49
CA LEU A 54 9.86 10.16 -8.27
C LEU A 54 9.81 11.59 -7.76
N ALA A 55 9.87 12.59 -8.64
CA ALA A 55 9.75 14.00 -8.26
C ALA A 55 8.41 14.28 -7.57
N PHE A 56 7.31 13.75 -8.10
CA PHE A 56 6.00 13.87 -7.46
C PHE A 56 5.93 13.10 -6.13
N THR A 57 6.52 11.90 -6.06
CA THR A 57 6.56 11.11 -4.83
C THR A 57 7.26 11.83 -3.70
N ARG A 58 8.40 12.49 -3.97
CA ARG A 58 9.18 13.24 -2.98
C ARG A 58 8.44 14.43 -2.36
N ARG A 59 7.38 14.93 -3.01
CA ARG A 59 6.52 15.95 -2.41
C ARG A 59 5.78 15.44 -1.15
N PHE A 60 5.56 14.12 -1.03
CA PHE A 60 4.89 13.50 0.12
C PHE A 60 5.86 13.09 1.23
N GLY A 61 7.17 13.10 0.99
CA GLY A 61 8.19 12.75 1.97
C GLY A 61 9.36 11.98 1.38
N ARG A 62 10.22 11.49 2.26
CA ARG A 62 11.42 10.73 1.90
C ARG A 62 11.06 9.39 1.27
N LEU A 63 11.85 8.96 0.27
CA LEU A 63 11.63 7.67 -0.39
C LEU A 63 12.01 6.51 0.52
N GLU A 64 11.21 5.45 0.47
CA GLU A 64 11.49 4.22 1.21
C GLU A 64 12.56 3.38 0.50
N LEU A 65 13.53 2.92 1.27
CA LEU A 65 14.54 1.96 0.80
C LEU A 65 13.88 0.59 0.57
N SER A 66 14.06 0.07 -0.64
CA SER A 66 13.61 -1.28 -1.02
C SER A 66 14.19 -2.35 -0.07
N ILE A 67 13.42 -3.42 0.21
CA ILE A 67 13.91 -4.55 1.00
C ILE A 67 15.14 -5.22 0.38
N ARG A 68 15.32 -5.15 -0.92
CA ARG A 68 16.53 -5.63 -1.61
C ARG A 68 17.73 -4.73 -1.41
N ARG A 69 17.54 -3.54 -0.84
CA ARG A 69 18.61 -2.57 -0.55
C ARG A 69 19.54 -2.30 -1.74
N ASN A 70 19.01 -2.45 -2.96
CA ASN A 70 19.76 -2.32 -4.22
C ASN A 70 19.81 -0.88 -4.76
N GLY A 71 19.39 0.11 -3.96
CA GLY A 71 19.36 1.53 -4.35
C GLY A 71 18.26 1.87 -5.36
N SER A 72 17.36 0.94 -5.68
CA SER A 72 16.25 1.25 -6.59
C SER A 72 15.14 1.99 -5.85
N ASN A 73 14.75 3.14 -6.36
CA ASN A 73 13.67 4.00 -5.87
C ASN A 73 12.29 3.56 -6.42
N LEU A 74 12.28 2.66 -7.40
CA LEU A 74 11.09 2.16 -8.06
C LEU A 74 11.03 0.64 -8.03
N SER A 75 9.86 0.10 -7.76
CA SER A 75 9.55 -1.32 -7.82
C SER A 75 8.67 -1.61 -9.03
N ARG A 76 9.14 -2.45 -9.95
CA ARG A 76 8.34 -2.93 -11.09
C ARG A 76 7.50 -4.13 -10.66
N LEU A 77 6.18 -3.95 -10.63
CA LEU A 77 5.18 -5.00 -10.43
C LEU A 77 4.73 -5.50 -11.80
N SER A 78 5.45 -6.50 -12.31
CA SER A 78 5.30 -6.97 -13.69
C SER A 78 5.30 -8.49 -13.74
N ASN A 79 4.49 -9.06 -14.65
CA ASN A 79 4.57 -10.46 -15.03
C ASN A 79 5.38 -10.68 -16.32
N ILE A 80 6.23 -9.70 -16.70
CA ILE A 80 7.12 -9.82 -17.86
C ILE A 80 8.56 -10.05 -17.37
N LYS A 81 9.24 -11.02 -18.01
CA LYS A 81 10.66 -11.25 -17.88
C LYS A 81 11.24 -11.55 -19.28
N ASP A 82 12.36 -10.94 -19.61
CA ASP A 82 13.04 -11.12 -20.91
C ASP A 82 12.11 -10.93 -22.14
N GLY A 83 11.18 -9.96 -22.03
CA GLY A 83 10.23 -9.61 -23.10
C GLY A 83 9.00 -10.51 -23.21
N ALA A 84 8.86 -11.55 -22.38
CA ALA A 84 7.74 -12.48 -22.41
C ALA A 84 6.99 -12.52 -21.08
N VAL A 85 5.72 -12.87 -21.12
CA VAL A 85 4.91 -13.13 -19.92
C VAL A 85 5.44 -14.39 -19.23
N VAL A 86 5.70 -14.29 -17.93
CA VAL A 86 6.22 -15.42 -17.14
C VAL A 86 5.14 -16.50 -16.92
N PRO A 87 5.50 -17.78 -16.89
CA PRO A 87 4.56 -18.84 -16.58
C PRO A 87 3.88 -18.65 -15.21
N PRO A 88 2.59 -19.00 -15.05
CA PRO A 88 1.87 -18.87 -13.76
C PRO A 88 2.52 -19.63 -12.61
N THR A 89 3.30 -20.68 -12.94
CA THR A 89 4.05 -21.50 -11.95
C THR A 89 5.38 -20.89 -11.52
N SER A 90 5.82 -19.79 -12.16
CA SER A 90 7.08 -19.13 -11.82
C SER A 90 7.03 -18.54 -10.40
N LEU A 91 8.20 -18.42 -9.77
CA LEU A 91 8.35 -17.80 -8.46
C LEU A 91 7.81 -16.34 -8.47
N GLN A 92 8.07 -15.61 -9.55
CA GLN A 92 7.57 -14.24 -9.74
C GLN A 92 6.03 -14.19 -9.78
N ALA A 93 5.38 -15.08 -10.52
CA ALA A 93 3.92 -15.14 -10.57
C ALA A 93 3.33 -15.55 -9.21
N ARG A 94 3.91 -16.54 -8.53
CA ARG A 94 3.50 -16.95 -7.17
C ARG A 94 3.60 -15.79 -6.18
N PHE A 95 4.68 -15.03 -6.23
CA PHE A 95 4.86 -13.85 -5.36
C PHE A 95 3.79 -12.79 -5.61
N LEU A 96 3.41 -12.56 -6.88
CA LEU A 96 2.34 -11.62 -7.23
C LEU A 96 0.96 -12.04 -6.67
N VAL A 97 0.73 -13.35 -6.49
CA VAL A 97 -0.50 -13.86 -5.84
C VAL A 97 -0.64 -13.29 -4.42
N GLY A 98 0.46 -13.12 -3.69
CA GLY A 98 0.43 -12.50 -2.37
C GLY A 98 -0.22 -11.11 -2.35
N ASN A 99 -0.13 -10.36 -3.46
CA ASN A 99 -0.73 -9.02 -3.56
C ASN A 99 -2.25 -9.04 -3.74
N THR A 100 -2.87 -10.21 -3.92
CA THR A 100 -4.34 -10.34 -3.98
C THR A 100 -5.00 -10.38 -2.61
N TYR A 101 -4.23 -10.40 -1.55
CA TYR A 101 -4.72 -10.34 -0.16
C TYR A 101 -4.64 -8.92 0.37
N TRP A 102 -5.60 -8.54 1.20
CA TRP A 102 -5.65 -7.22 1.84
C TRP A 102 -4.41 -6.94 2.68
N HIS A 103 -3.69 -5.86 2.38
CA HIS A 103 -2.48 -5.46 3.09
C HIS A 103 -2.25 -3.95 3.05
N SER A 104 -1.41 -3.48 3.97
CA SER A 104 -0.76 -2.18 3.91
C SER A 104 0.71 -2.41 3.58
N ASP A 105 1.28 -1.60 2.67
CA ASP A 105 2.69 -1.73 2.29
C ASP A 105 3.61 -1.53 3.48
N SER A 106 4.66 -2.35 3.54
CA SER A 106 5.74 -2.27 4.53
C SER A 106 5.32 -2.34 5.99
N SER A 107 4.08 -2.77 6.31
CA SER A 107 3.64 -2.90 7.71
C SER A 107 4.43 -3.95 8.50
N TYR A 108 5.21 -4.80 7.85
CA TYR A 108 6.18 -5.73 8.46
C TYR A 108 7.52 -5.06 8.85
N LYS A 109 7.67 -3.75 8.66
CA LYS A 109 8.80 -2.94 9.14
C LYS A 109 8.39 -2.20 10.41
N ARG A 110 9.38 -1.88 11.27
CA ARG A 110 9.13 -1.10 12.51
C ARG A 110 8.40 0.20 12.22
N VAL A 111 8.80 0.87 11.15
CA VAL A 111 8.10 2.04 10.62
C VAL A 111 7.51 1.65 9.26
N GLY A 112 6.20 1.49 9.21
CA GLY A 112 5.48 1.17 7.97
C GLY A 112 5.53 2.32 6.97
N ALA A 113 5.26 2.03 5.70
CA ALA A 113 5.21 3.06 4.66
C ALA A 113 4.13 4.12 4.94
N LYS A 114 4.44 5.39 4.62
CA LYS A 114 3.46 6.50 4.67
C LYS A 114 2.51 6.44 3.49
N ALA A 115 3.06 6.38 2.29
CA ALA A 115 2.29 6.37 1.05
C ALA A 115 2.91 5.43 0.02
N SER A 116 2.09 4.97 -0.91
CA SER A 116 2.55 4.33 -2.13
C SER A 116 1.91 5.00 -3.35
N LEU A 117 2.69 5.14 -4.41
CA LEU A 117 2.25 5.66 -5.69
C LEU A 117 2.45 4.57 -6.74
N LEU A 118 1.41 4.27 -7.52
CA LEU A 118 1.43 3.23 -8.54
C LEU A 118 1.04 3.82 -9.89
N ALA A 119 1.94 3.71 -10.88
CA ALA A 119 1.74 4.14 -12.24
C ALA A 119 1.47 2.94 -13.16
N ALA A 120 0.47 3.05 -14.03
CA ALA A 120 0.11 2.03 -15.00
C ALA A 120 0.82 2.27 -16.33
N HIS A 121 1.66 1.32 -16.75
CA HIS A 121 2.36 1.35 -18.05
C HIS A 121 1.70 0.41 -19.07
N VAL A 122 1.49 -0.85 -18.67
CA VAL A 122 0.79 -1.85 -19.49
C VAL A 122 -0.29 -2.48 -18.63
N VAL A 123 -1.50 -2.51 -19.13
CA VAL A 123 -2.66 -3.09 -18.43
C VAL A 123 -3.29 -4.19 -19.27
N PRO A 124 -3.81 -5.25 -18.65
CA PRO A 124 -4.55 -6.29 -19.36
C PRO A 124 -5.89 -5.75 -19.85
N SER A 125 -6.52 -6.45 -20.79
CA SER A 125 -7.83 -6.06 -21.32
C SER A 125 -8.97 -6.24 -20.32
N THR A 126 -8.79 -7.14 -19.33
CA THR A 126 -9.74 -7.41 -18.23
C THR A 126 -8.99 -7.80 -16.97
N GLY A 127 -9.53 -7.46 -15.80
CA GLY A 127 -8.88 -7.77 -14.52
C GLY A 127 -7.70 -6.84 -14.23
N GLY A 128 -6.92 -7.20 -13.23
CA GLY A 128 -5.70 -6.45 -12.82
C GLY A 128 -6.01 -5.14 -12.10
N GLU A 129 -7.26 -4.94 -11.68
CA GLU A 129 -7.67 -3.79 -10.87
C GLU A 129 -6.89 -3.75 -9.55
N THR A 130 -6.87 -2.59 -8.92
CA THR A 130 -6.50 -2.46 -7.51
C THR A 130 -7.70 -1.98 -6.71
N GLU A 131 -7.88 -2.56 -5.55
CA GLU A 131 -8.98 -2.24 -4.64
C GLU A 131 -8.40 -1.78 -3.30
N TRP A 132 -8.99 -0.73 -2.73
CA TRP A 132 -8.63 -0.16 -1.43
C TRP A 132 -9.80 -0.25 -0.47
N ALA A 133 -9.50 -0.42 0.83
CA ALA A 133 -10.47 -0.44 1.92
C ALA A 133 -10.14 0.65 2.95
N ASP A 134 -11.14 1.46 3.31
CA ASP A 134 -11.03 2.53 4.32
C ASP A 134 -11.09 1.96 5.73
N MET A 135 -9.93 1.78 6.33
CA MET A 135 -9.83 1.22 7.68
C MET A 135 -10.21 2.21 8.78
N ARG A 136 -10.38 3.50 8.45
CA ARG A 136 -10.98 4.52 9.32
C ARG A 136 -12.48 4.27 9.47
N ALA A 137 -13.17 4.13 8.34
CA ALA A 137 -14.59 3.80 8.31
C ALA A 137 -14.87 2.38 8.85
N ALA A 138 -13.91 1.44 8.66
CA ALA A 138 -13.98 0.13 9.28
C ALA A 138 -13.95 0.21 10.82
N TYR A 139 -13.03 1.00 11.38
CA TYR A 139 -12.99 1.24 12.82
C TYR A 139 -14.26 1.93 13.32
N ASP A 140 -14.74 2.95 12.59
CA ASP A 140 -15.96 3.69 12.97
C ASP A 140 -17.19 2.76 13.05
N ALA A 141 -17.24 1.72 12.23
CA ALA A 141 -18.34 0.75 12.16
C ALA A 141 -18.27 -0.37 13.22
N LEU A 142 -17.19 -0.48 13.99
CA LEU A 142 -17.09 -1.49 15.05
C LEU A 142 -18.07 -1.19 16.19
N GLU A 143 -18.57 -2.26 16.81
CA GLU A 143 -19.33 -2.17 18.04
C GLU A 143 -18.51 -1.55 19.19
N PRO A 144 -19.14 -0.82 20.12
CA PRO A 144 -18.42 -0.14 21.22
C PRO A 144 -17.55 -1.07 22.06
N ASP A 145 -18.02 -2.28 22.34
CA ASP A 145 -17.29 -3.27 23.13
C ASP A 145 -16.03 -3.76 22.38
N MET A 146 -16.11 -3.94 21.06
CA MET A 146 -14.97 -4.30 20.24
C MET A 146 -13.93 -3.19 20.20
N LYS A 147 -14.36 -1.91 20.01
CA LYS A 147 -13.47 -0.76 20.09
C LYS A 147 -12.73 -0.70 21.42
N LYS A 148 -13.45 -0.90 22.53
CA LYS A 148 -12.88 -0.92 23.87
C LYS A 148 -11.90 -2.07 24.07
N TRP A 149 -12.22 -3.26 23.56
CA TRP A 149 -11.36 -4.43 23.66
C TRP A 149 -10.06 -4.28 22.86
N LEU A 150 -10.14 -3.65 21.68
CA LEU A 150 -8.98 -3.44 20.81
C LEU A 150 -8.05 -2.30 21.30
N GLU A 151 -8.51 -1.46 22.24
CA GLU A 151 -7.71 -0.34 22.73
C GLU A 151 -6.44 -0.83 23.42
N GLY A 152 -5.28 -0.36 22.94
CA GLY A 152 -3.97 -0.76 23.45
C GLY A 152 -3.50 -2.15 23.03
N LYS A 153 -4.30 -2.92 22.27
CA LYS A 153 -3.85 -4.22 21.74
C LYS A 153 -2.78 -4.02 20.68
N MET A 154 -1.74 -4.86 20.75
CA MET A 154 -0.63 -4.91 19.80
C MET A 154 -0.70 -6.19 18.99
N ALA A 155 -0.49 -6.09 17.67
CA ALA A 155 -0.36 -7.24 16.78
C ALA A 155 1.08 -7.35 16.25
N VAL A 156 1.54 -8.58 16.11
CA VAL A 156 2.82 -8.88 15.47
C VAL A 156 2.64 -8.89 13.96
N HIS A 157 3.39 -8.05 13.25
CA HIS A 157 3.45 -8.04 11.79
C HIS A 157 4.73 -8.72 11.34
N SER A 158 4.62 -9.66 10.39
CA SER A 158 5.74 -10.50 9.96
C SER A 158 5.78 -10.65 8.44
N TYR A 159 6.95 -10.38 7.87
CA TYR A 159 7.22 -10.68 6.46
C TYR A 159 7.16 -12.19 6.21
N GLU A 160 7.83 -12.99 7.04
CA GLU A 160 7.83 -14.45 6.90
C GLU A 160 6.41 -15.02 6.93
N TYR A 161 5.61 -14.67 7.94
CA TYR A 161 4.22 -15.14 8.06
C TYR A 161 3.42 -14.89 6.78
N SER A 162 3.54 -13.70 6.21
CA SER A 162 2.72 -13.25 5.09
C SER A 162 3.24 -13.65 3.70
N HIS A 163 4.54 -13.88 3.54
CA HIS A 163 5.14 -14.13 2.22
C HIS A 163 5.61 -15.57 2.02
N LYS A 164 5.88 -16.33 3.09
CA LYS A 164 6.29 -17.74 3.00
C LYS A 164 5.35 -18.60 2.15
N PRO A 165 4.00 -18.48 2.26
CA PRO A 165 3.09 -19.26 1.42
C PRO A 165 3.20 -18.97 -0.09
N PHE A 166 3.77 -17.82 -0.46
CA PHE A 166 3.87 -17.34 -1.85
C PHE A 166 5.32 -17.32 -2.38
N GLY A 167 6.24 -18.02 -1.73
CA GLY A 167 7.63 -18.06 -2.15
C GLY A 167 8.42 -16.77 -1.86
N GLY A 168 7.93 -15.92 -0.98
CA GLY A 168 8.60 -14.64 -0.66
C GLY A 168 9.94 -14.82 0.04
N MET A 169 10.14 -15.94 0.74
CA MET A 169 11.42 -16.27 1.39
C MET A 169 12.48 -16.73 0.38
N GLU A 170 12.06 -17.22 -0.79
CA GLU A 170 12.95 -17.70 -1.86
C GLU A 170 13.40 -16.56 -2.79
N ILE A 171 12.68 -15.43 -2.78
CA ILE A 171 12.97 -14.25 -3.62
C ILE A 171 14.10 -13.40 -3.03
N LEU A 172 14.26 -13.40 -1.71
CA LEU A 172 15.20 -12.57 -0.98
C LEU A 172 16.45 -13.37 -0.60
N ALA A 173 17.60 -12.71 -0.61
CA ALA A 173 18.83 -13.27 -0.07
C ALA A 173 18.77 -13.36 1.47
N THR A 174 19.58 -14.24 2.07
CA THR A 174 19.65 -14.41 3.52
C THR A 174 19.97 -13.10 4.25
N GLU A 175 20.83 -12.27 3.68
CA GLU A 175 21.20 -10.97 4.27
C GLU A 175 20.01 -9.99 4.27
N GLU A 176 19.18 -9.99 3.23
CA GLU A 176 17.98 -9.18 3.15
C GLU A 176 16.94 -9.60 4.20
N LEU A 177 16.80 -10.91 4.42
CA LEU A 177 15.86 -11.47 5.40
C LEU A 177 16.23 -11.13 6.86
N LYS A 178 17.51 -10.92 7.17
CA LYS A 178 17.95 -10.53 8.53
C LYS A 178 17.36 -9.20 8.99
N HIS A 179 17.00 -8.32 8.07
CA HIS A 179 16.37 -7.02 8.37
C HIS A 179 14.84 -7.09 8.51
N LEU A 180 14.24 -8.26 8.27
CA LEU A 180 12.79 -8.45 8.24
C LEU A 180 12.30 -9.26 9.45
N VAL A 181 12.80 -8.90 10.63
CA VAL A 181 12.33 -9.47 11.89
C VAL A 181 10.88 -9.05 12.16
N PRO A 182 10.05 -9.91 12.80
CA PRO A 182 8.70 -9.53 13.19
C PRO A 182 8.69 -8.26 14.05
N VAL A 183 7.72 -7.39 13.81
CA VAL A 183 7.56 -6.11 14.50
C VAL A 183 6.17 -5.98 15.11
N GLU A 184 6.04 -5.13 16.11
CA GLU A 184 4.78 -4.91 16.81
C GLU A 184 4.14 -3.60 16.37
N HIS A 185 2.83 -3.63 16.10
CA HIS A 185 2.04 -2.45 15.81
C HIS A 185 0.74 -2.47 16.59
N ALA A 186 0.29 -1.30 17.03
CA ALA A 186 -1.05 -1.17 17.59
C ALA A 186 -2.10 -1.59 16.54
N VAL A 187 -3.08 -2.41 16.97
CA VAL A 187 -4.21 -2.83 16.11
C VAL A 187 -5.09 -1.63 15.74
N VAL A 188 -5.21 -0.66 16.66
CA VAL A 188 -5.88 0.61 16.41
C VAL A 188 -4.83 1.72 16.43
N LYS A 189 -4.68 2.42 15.31
CA LYS A 189 -3.79 3.57 15.18
C LYS A 189 -4.59 4.85 15.03
N THR A 190 -3.99 5.97 15.47
CA THR A 190 -4.50 7.31 15.21
C THR A 190 -3.73 7.90 14.04
N HIS A 191 -4.44 8.33 13.01
CA HIS A 191 -3.84 8.95 11.82
C HIS A 191 -3.23 10.31 12.18
N PRO A 192 -1.92 10.55 11.95
CA PRO A 192 -1.22 11.71 12.48
C PRO A 192 -1.74 13.05 11.95
N ALA A 193 -2.19 13.11 10.68
CA ALA A 193 -2.67 14.36 10.08
C ALA A 193 -4.16 14.63 10.35
N THR A 194 -5.00 13.61 10.54
CA THR A 194 -6.45 13.77 10.66
C THR A 194 -7.00 13.52 12.06
N GLY A 195 -6.21 12.90 12.94
CA GLY A 195 -6.66 12.46 14.27
C GLY A 195 -7.66 11.30 14.27
N ARG A 196 -8.08 10.80 13.09
CA ARG A 196 -9.03 9.68 13.00
C ARG A 196 -8.37 8.36 13.39
N LYS A 197 -9.07 7.56 14.18
CA LYS A 197 -8.67 6.18 14.47
C LYS A 197 -8.91 5.30 13.25
N ASN A 198 -8.09 4.26 13.10
CA ASN A 198 -8.24 3.25 12.04
C ASN A 198 -7.72 1.89 12.53
N LEU A 199 -8.17 0.82 11.89
CA LEU A 199 -7.65 -0.52 12.09
C LEU A 199 -6.35 -0.70 11.30
N PHE A 200 -5.30 -1.19 11.95
CA PHE A 200 -4.03 -1.53 11.31
C PHE A 200 -3.83 -3.04 11.33
N VAL A 201 -4.49 -3.71 10.41
CA VAL A 201 -4.59 -5.16 10.26
C VAL A 201 -4.17 -5.60 8.85
N GLY A 202 -4.61 -6.74 8.37
CA GLY A 202 -4.32 -7.26 7.04
C GLY A 202 -3.33 -8.41 7.08
N ARG A 203 -2.93 -8.92 5.92
CA ARG A 203 -2.19 -10.19 5.79
C ARG A 203 -0.86 -10.26 6.54
N HIS A 204 -0.24 -9.12 6.85
CA HIS A 204 1.04 -9.08 7.57
C HIS A 204 0.87 -9.24 9.08
N ALA A 205 -0.31 -8.93 9.63
CA ALA A 205 -0.65 -9.11 11.04
C ALA A 205 -0.86 -10.60 11.34
N SER A 206 0.08 -11.20 12.07
CA SER A 206 0.09 -12.64 12.32
C SER A 206 -0.75 -13.05 13.52
N HIS A 207 -0.72 -12.30 14.62
CA HIS A 207 -1.48 -12.55 15.86
C HIS A 207 -1.45 -11.33 16.77
N ILE A 208 -2.33 -11.32 17.78
CA ILE A 208 -2.38 -10.28 18.83
C ILE A 208 -1.60 -10.77 20.04
N LEU A 209 -0.72 -9.92 20.57
CA LEU A 209 0.10 -10.25 21.74
C LEU A 209 -0.74 -10.49 22.99
N GLY A 210 -0.38 -11.56 23.71
CA GLY A 210 -1.05 -11.94 24.96
C GLY A 210 -2.41 -12.64 24.78
N GLU A 211 -2.84 -12.85 23.52
CA GLU A 211 -4.06 -13.58 23.20
C GLU A 211 -3.75 -14.99 22.67
N ASP A 212 -4.75 -15.88 22.67
CA ASP A 212 -4.62 -17.19 22.02
C ASP A 212 -4.26 -17.00 20.53
N LEU A 213 -3.35 -17.83 20.04
CA LEU A 213 -2.79 -17.68 18.70
C LEU A 213 -3.84 -17.83 17.60
N GLU A 214 -4.66 -18.86 17.68
CA GLU A 214 -5.65 -19.16 16.65
C GLU A 214 -6.87 -18.24 16.73
N GLU A 215 -7.32 -17.92 17.94
CA GLU A 215 -8.40 -16.94 18.14
C GLU A 215 -8.01 -15.55 17.66
N SER A 216 -6.78 -15.10 17.95
CA SER A 216 -6.30 -13.80 17.50
C SER A 216 -6.11 -13.74 15.99
N ARG A 217 -5.65 -14.81 15.33
CA ARG A 217 -5.58 -14.94 13.87
C ARG A 217 -6.97 -14.86 13.24
N ALA A 218 -7.92 -15.61 13.78
CA ALA A 218 -9.31 -15.59 13.31
C ALA A 218 -9.92 -14.19 13.45
N LEU A 219 -9.66 -13.51 14.57
CA LEU A 219 -10.14 -12.15 14.79
C LEU A 219 -9.51 -11.14 13.80
N LEU A 220 -8.20 -11.17 13.60
CA LEU A 220 -7.52 -10.28 12.65
C LEU A 220 -8.01 -10.50 11.21
N ALA A 221 -8.21 -11.76 10.81
CA ALA A 221 -8.80 -12.09 9.51
C ALA A 221 -10.23 -11.54 9.39
N ARG A 222 -11.07 -11.74 10.40
CA ARG A 222 -12.44 -11.22 10.43
C ARG A 222 -12.48 -9.70 10.37
N LEU A 223 -11.68 -9.00 11.18
CA LEU A 223 -11.60 -7.53 11.16
C LEU A 223 -11.16 -7.01 9.78
N THR A 224 -10.28 -7.74 9.10
CA THR A 224 -9.83 -7.40 7.75
C THR A 224 -10.97 -7.56 6.74
N GLU A 225 -11.63 -8.71 6.70
CA GLU A 225 -12.67 -9.02 5.72
C GLU A 225 -13.96 -8.23 5.95
N GLU A 226 -14.40 -8.08 7.20
CA GLU A 226 -15.58 -7.26 7.55
C GLU A 226 -15.31 -5.77 7.35
N GLY A 227 -14.08 -5.31 7.61
CA GLY A 227 -13.65 -3.94 7.35
C GLY A 227 -13.67 -3.60 5.87
N ALA A 228 -13.29 -4.54 5.02
CA ALA A 228 -13.16 -4.38 3.57
C ALA A 228 -14.47 -4.71 2.81
N GLN A 229 -15.58 -4.12 3.23
CA GLN A 229 -16.90 -4.27 2.61
C GLN A 229 -17.44 -2.92 2.11
N SER A 230 -18.30 -2.98 1.07
CA SER A 230 -19.03 -1.79 0.61
C SER A 230 -19.81 -1.14 1.78
N PRO A 231 -19.89 0.19 1.87
CA PRO A 231 -19.32 1.22 0.95
C PRO A 231 -17.87 1.62 1.29
N ARG A 232 -17.16 0.85 2.10
CA ARG A 232 -15.79 1.15 2.55
C ARG A 232 -14.71 0.73 1.56
N THR A 233 -15.07 0.18 0.40
CA THR A 233 -14.11 -0.21 -0.64
C THR A 233 -14.30 0.58 -1.91
N TYR A 234 -13.17 0.85 -2.60
CA TYR A 234 -13.12 1.41 -3.94
C TYR A 234 -12.19 0.58 -4.81
N LYS A 235 -12.65 0.20 -6.00
CA LYS A 235 -11.91 -0.58 -6.98
C LYS A 235 -11.64 0.24 -8.23
N HIS A 236 -10.37 0.37 -8.63
CA HIS A 236 -9.94 1.11 -9.81
C HIS A 236 -9.58 0.16 -10.96
N ALA A 237 -10.26 0.34 -12.09
CA ALA A 237 -9.90 -0.28 -13.35
C ALA A 237 -8.85 0.59 -14.06
N TRP A 238 -7.63 0.09 -14.14
CA TRP A 238 -6.49 0.84 -14.65
C TRP A 238 -6.57 1.14 -16.15
N ARG A 239 -6.08 2.30 -16.53
CA ARG A 239 -5.75 2.66 -17.91
C ARG A 239 -4.26 3.01 -18.01
N PRO A 240 -3.59 2.76 -19.17
CA PRO A 240 -2.21 3.21 -19.34
C PRO A 240 -2.09 4.72 -19.09
N GLY A 241 -1.09 5.10 -18.29
CA GLY A 241 -0.86 6.48 -17.90
C GLY A 241 -1.56 6.93 -16.61
N ASP A 242 -2.43 6.12 -16.00
CA ASP A 242 -2.99 6.43 -14.69
C ASP A 242 -1.91 6.37 -13.61
N LEU A 243 -1.98 7.32 -12.66
CA LEU A 243 -1.24 7.30 -11.40
C LEU A 243 -2.23 7.30 -10.24
N VAL A 244 -2.02 6.44 -9.25
CA VAL A 244 -2.79 6.44 -8.01
C VAL A 244 -1.86 6.53 -6.81
N ILE A 245 -2.17 7.40 -5.85
CA ILE A 245 -1.53 7.46 -4.54
C ILE A 245 -2.50 7.00 -3.47
N TRP A 246 -2.01 6.25 -2.48
CA TRP A 246 -2.78 5.89 -1.29
C TRP A 246 -2.00 6.03 0.01
N ASP A 247 -2.75 6.23 1.09
CA ASP A 247 -2.22 6.42 2.44
C ASP A 247 -2.18 5.07 3.18
N ASN A 248 -0.99 4.47 3.25
CA ASN A 248 -0.78 3.19 3.93
C ASN A 248 -1.05 3.24 5.45
N ARG A 249 -1.16 4.43 6.02
CA ARG A 249 -1.44 4.61 7.45
C ARG A 249 -2.89 4.31 7.81
N CYS A 250 -3.80 4.32 6.82
CA CYS A 250 -5.23 4.19 7.07
C CYS A 250 -6.03 3.39 6.04
N VAL A 251 -5.38 2.83 5.01
CA VAL A 251 -6.06 1.94 4.05
C VAL A 251 -5.37 0.59 3.94
N LEU A 252 -6.15 -0.44 3.65
CA LEU A 252 -5.64 -1.68 3.06
C LEU A 252 -5.87 -1.65 1.56
N HIS A 253 -5.05 -2.40 0.83
CA HIS A 253 -5.25 -2.57 -0.60
C HIS A 253 -4.96 -4.00 -1.05
N ARG A 254 -5.51 -4.37 -2.21
CA ARG A 254 -5.23 -5.63 -2.90
C ARG A 254 -5.30 -5.47 -4.41
N GLY A 255 -4.54 -6.29 -5.13
CA GLY A 255 -4.66 -6.44 -6.57
C GLY A 255 -5.68 -7.52 -6.92
N HIS A 256 -6.34 -7.37 -8.05
CA HIS A 256 -7.16 -8.42 -8.64
C HIS A 256 -6.38 -9.21 -9.68
N ARG A 257 -6.76 -10.46 -9.90
CA ARG A 257 -6.18 -11.31 -10.94
C ARG A 257 -6.55 -10.81 -12.33
N TRP A 258 -5.76 -11.17 -13.31
CA TRP A 258 -5.99 -10.95 -14.74
C TRP A 258 -5.61 -12.22 -15.51
N PRO A 259 -5.97 -12.34 -16.81
CA PRO A 259 -5.59 -13.51 -17.62
C PRO A 259 -4.08 -13.72 -17.63
N ASP A 260 -3.66 -14.95 -17.39
CA ASP A 260 -2.24 -15.31 -17.19
C ASP A 260 -1.36 -15.09 -18.44
N ASP A 261 -1.97 -15.01 -19.63
CA ASP A 261 -1.33 -14.74 -20.92
C ASP A 261 -1.20 -13.26 -21.28
N GLN A 262 -1.78 -12.37 -20.46
CA GLN A 262 -1.75 -10.92 -20.69
C GLN A 262 -0.69 -10.24 -19.85
N ALA A 263 0.03 -9.33 -20.52
CA ALA A 263 1.05 -8.50 -19.88
C ALA A 263 0.44 -7.47 -18.93
N ARG A 264 1.05 -7.31 -17.75
CA ARG A 264 0.77 -6.21 -16.83
C ARG A 264 2.07 -5.63 -16.31
N VAL A 265 2.26 -4.32 -16.49
CA VAL A 265 3.44 -3.59 -16.01
C VAL A 265 3.00 -2.36 -15.25
N MET A 266 3.24 -2.38 -13.96
CA MET A 266 3.03 -1.26 -13.06
C MET A 266 4.38 -0.85 -12.45
N VAL A 267 4.53 0.44 -12.16
CA VAL A 267 5.72 0.97 -11.48
C VAL A 267 5.29 1.65 -10.19
N ARG A 268 5.88 1.22 -9.08
CA ARG A 268 5.57 1.71 -7.74
C ARG A 268 6.75 2.44 -7.14
N SER A 269 6.49 3.60 -6.56
CA SER A 269 7.33 4.26 -5.56
C SER A 269 6.67 4.19 -4.19
N THR A 270 7.46 4.30 -3.13
CA THR A 270 6.97 4.24 -1.75
C THR A 270 7.59 5.37 -0.95
N VAL A 271 6.78 6.09 -0.20
CA VAL A 271 7.20 7.10 0.76
C VAL A 271 7.40 6.43 2.11
N ALA A 272 8.57 6.62 2.70
CA ALA A 272 8.91 6.10 4.03
C ALA A 272 8.01 6.71 5.11
N GLY A 273 7.75 5.97 6.17
CA GLY A 273 7.03 6.51 7.32
C GLY A 273 7.81 7.63 8.03
N ASP A 274 7.09 8.58 8.59
CA ASP A 274 7.62 9.76 9.27
C ASP A 274 8.13 9.37 10.68
N ASP A 275 9.37 8.90 10.77
CA ASP A 275 10.10 8.61 12.00
C ASP A 275 11.55 9.00 11.75
N PRO A 276 12.17 9.84 12.61
CA PRO A 276 13.57 10.26 12.44
C PRO A 276 14.54 9.09 12.48
N ASP A 277 14.20 8.01 13.20
CA ASP A 277 15.03 6.81 13.34
C ASP A 277 14.61 5.71 12.34
N ASN A 278 13.92 6.07 11.24
CA ASN A 278 13.53 5.11 10.21
C ASN A 278 14.74 4.71 9.35
N GLU A 279 15.26 3.50 9.58
CA GLU A 279 16.37 2.91 8.84
C GLU A 279 16.05 2.52 7.39
N TRP A 280 14.78 2.61 7.00
CA TRP A 280 14.28 2.26 5.67
C TRP A 280 14.09 3.50 4.77
N VAL A 281 14.89 4.54 4.96
CA VAL A 281 14.92 5.74 4.12
C VAL A 281 16.07 5.63 3.12
N MET A 282 15.84 6.08 1.88
CA MET A 282 16.89 6.14 0.86
C MET A 282 18.03 7.06 1.33
N PRO A 283 19.31 6.65 1.12
CA PRO A 283 20.46 7.43 1.61
C PRO A 283 20.47 8.89 1.11
N GLU A 284 20.09 9.16 -0.11
CA GLU A 284 19.97 10.50 -0.67
C GLU A 284 18.89 11.36 -0.03
N ASP A 285 17.89 10.75 0.59
CA ASP A 285 16.78 11.41 1.26
C ASP A 285 16.96 11.44 2.80
N ALA A 286 17.99 10.77 3.35
CA ALA A 286 18.19 10.67 4.80
C ALA A 286 18.72 11.97 5.43
N ALA A 287 19.33 12.85 4.63
CA ALA A 287 19.91 14.13 5.06
C ALA A 287 18.96 15.33 4.86
N ALA A 288 17.78 15.10 4.32
CA ALA A 288 16.75 16.12 4.11
C ALA A 288 15.72 16.12 5.25
#